data_40121c63d0f966b29011f845eede6a25
#
_entry.id   40121c63d0f966b29011f845eede6a25
#
_cell.length_a   1.000
_cell.length_b   1.000
_cell.length_c   1.000
_cell.angle_alpha   90.00
_cell.angle_beta   90.00
_cell.angle_gamma   90.00
#
_symmetry.space_group_name_H-M   'P 1'
#
loop_
_entity.id
_entity.type
_entity.pdbx_description
1 polymer ?
#
loop_
_entity_poly.entity_id
_entity_poly.type
_entity_poly.pdbx_seq_one_letter_code
_entity_poly.pdbx_strand_id
1 'polypeptide(L)'
;SSVQKYINAKDKNEIVFTKGATEALNLVANTLGQTIIEPNDEILITELEHHSNYVPWHFLRKSMNVKIKFAEINEDGDIPIENIENEITNKTKVIAITHLSNVTGAVLPIKEITELAHSKGIIVVVDGCQGGPHLKLDMQDLDCDFYAISCHKMYGPTGLGVLYGKKKW
;
A
#
# COMPACT_ATOMS: atom_id res chain seq x y z
N SER A 1 -18.49 0.00 12.60
CA SER A 1 -18.47 1.42 12.16
C SER A 1 -18.92 1.55 10.70
N SER A 2 -19.32 2.75 10.28
CA SER A 2 -19.72 2.98 8.87
C SER A 2 -18.56 2.71 7.91
N VAL A 3 -17.34 3.11 8.29
CA VAL A 3 -16.12 2.85 7.51
C VAL A 3 -15.88 1.35 7.35
N GLN A 4 -15.97 0.58 8.44
CA GLN A 4 -15.81 -0.88 8.38
C GLN A 4 -16.76 -1.52 7.36
N LYS A 5 -18.03 -1.10 7.37
CA LYS A 5 -19.03 -1.62 6.41
C LYS A 5 -18.72 -1.19 4.98
N TYR A 6 -18.27 0.06 4.80
CA TYR A 6 -17.98 0.61 3.48
C TYR A 6 -16.85 -0.13 2.76
N ILE A 7 -15.77 -0.46 3.49
CA ILE A 7 -14.62 -1.19 2.92
C ILE A 7 -14.68 -2.71 3.15
N ASN A 8 -15.79 -3.23 3.70
CA ASN A 8 -15.97 -4.64 4.07
C ASN A 8 -14.82 -5.20 4.93
N ALA A 9 -14.33 -4.40 5.91
CA ALA A 9 -13.34 -4.89 6.87
C ALA A 9 -13.99 -5.87 7.85
N LYS A 10 -13.25 -6.91 8.24
CA LYS A 10 -13.76 -8.00 9.12
C LYS A 10 -14.05 -7.52 10.54
N ASP A 11 -13.17 -6.67 11.08
CA ASP A 11 -13.26 -6.16 12.46
C ASP A 11 -13.16 -4.62 12.46
N LYS A 12 -13.89 -3.96 13.35
CA LYS A 12 -13.79 -2.51 13.55
C LYS A 12 -12.41 -2.06 14.05
N ASN A 13 -11.70 -2.94 14.73
CA ASN A 13 -10.36 -2.68 15.26
C ASN A 13 -9.28 -2.68 14.17
N GLU A 14 -9.62 -3.05 12.94
CA GLU A 14 -8.78 -2.91 11.75
C GLU A 14 -8.80 -1.50 11.16
N ILE A 15 -9.58 -0.59 11.75
CA ILE A 15 -9.74 0.78 11.28
C ILE A 15 -9.04 1.77 12.22
N VAL A 16 -8.08 2.48 11.70
CA VAL A 16 -7.37 3.58 12.38
C VAL A 16 -7.66 4.88 11.66
N PHE A 17 -8.13 5.90 12.38
CA PHE A 17 -8.31 7.23 11.83
C PHE A 17 -7.00 8.01 11.88
N THR A 18 -6.67 8.67 10.78
CA THR A 18 -5.47 9.48 10.58
C THR A 18 -5.87 10.85 10.01
N LYS A 19 -4.90 11.76 9.84
CA LYS A 19 -5.13 13.07 9.20
C LYS A 19 -5.22 13.00 7.67
N GLY A 20 -4.90 11.81 7.09
CA GLY A 20 -4.90 11.54 5.66
C GLY A 20 -4.06 10.31 5.35
N ALA A 21 -4.09 9.86 4.08
CA ALA A 21 -3.30 8.70 3.66
C ALA A 21 -1.78 8.92 3.84
N THR A 22 -1.30 10.15 3.71
CA THR A 22 0.12 10.46 3.96
C THR A 22 0.53 10.09 5.39
N GLU A 23 -0.26 10.47 6.41
CA GLU A 23 0.02 10.05 7.80
C GLU A 23 -0.11 8.53 7.96
N ALA A 24 -1.13 7.92 7.35
CA ALA A 24 -1.34 6.48 7.39
C ALA A 24 -0.13 5.71 6.83
N LEU A 25 0.35 6.07 5.64
CA LEU A 25 1.50 5.43 5.00
C LEU A 25 2.80 5.66 5.78
N ASN A 26 3.01 6.87 6.33
CA ASN A 26 4.14 7.13 7.22
C ASN A 26 4.08 6.30 8.51
N LEU A 27 2.88 6.15 9.10
CA LEU A 27 2.69 5.31 10.28
C LEU A 27 3.07 3.85 9.99
N VAL A 28 2.57 3.29 8.88
CA VAL A 28 2.89 1.91 8.46
C VAL A 28 4.38 1.75 8.21
N ALA A 29 4.99 2.61 7.39
CA ALA A 29 6.41 2.53 7.07
C ALA A 29 7.29 2.62 8.34
N ASN A 30 7.00 3.57 9.23
CA ASN A 30 7.74 3.74 10.46
C ASN A 30 7.58 2.53 11.41
N THR A 31 6.36 2.01 11.55
CA THR A 31 6.10 0.84 12.41
C THR A 31 6.79 -0.41 11.86
N LEU A 32 6.65 -0.70 10.58
CA LEU A 32 7.31 -1.85 9.95
C LEU A 32 8.84 -1.72 10.00
N GLY A 33 9.38 -0.51 9.82
CA GLY A 33 10.81 -0.24 9.97
C GLY A 33 11.34 -0.50 11.38
N GLN A 34 10.53 -0.29 12.41
CA GLN A 34 10.94 -0.53 13.80
C GLN A 34 10.76 -1.97 14.28
N THR A 35 9.91 -2.77 13.59
CA THR A 35 9.48 -4.06 14.13
C THR A 35 9.82 -5.27 13.26
N ILE A 36 9.92 -5.09 11.94
CA ILE A 36 9.97 -6.21 10.98
C ILE A 36 11.11 -6.07 9.99
N ILE A 37 11.31 -4.85 9.46
CA ILE A 37 12.30 -4.60 8.41
C ILE A 37 13.70 -4.56 9.02
N GLU A 38 14.62 -5.29 8.40
CA GLU A 38 16.03 -5.35 8.79
C GLU A 38 16.94 -4.66 7.76
N PRO A 39 18.18 -4.31 8.14
CA PRO A 39 19.15 -3.77 7.20
C PRO A 39 19.39 -4.71 6.00
N ASN A 40 19.43 -4.14 4.80
CA ASN A 40 19.54 -4.82 3.50
C ASN A 40 18.28 -5.56 3.02
N ASP A 41 17.17 -5.48 3.75
CA ASP A 41 15.87 -5.89 3.22
C ASP A 41 15.47 -5.00 2.04
N GLU A 42 14.55 -5.50 1.22
CA GLU A 42 14.07 -4.82 0.03
C GLU A 42 12.59 -4.44 0.19
N ILE A 43 12.29 -3.23 -0.26
CA ILE A 43 10.93 -2.70 -0.38
C ILE A 43 10.67 -2.48 -1.86
N LEU A 44 9.68 -3.16 -2.40
CA LEU A 44 9.28 -3.04 -3.79
C LEU A 44 8.13 -2.04 -3.90
N ILE A 45 8.30 -1.05 -4.76
CA ILE A 45 7.27 -0.07 -5.14
C ILE A 45 7.12 -0.05 -6.66
N THR A 46 6.14 0.69 -7.17
CA THR A 46 6.02 0.90 -8.62
C THR A 46 6.47 2.31 -9.02
N GLU A 47 6.71 2.51 -10.31
CA GLU A 47 6.98 3.85 -10.86
C GLU A 47 5.73 4.75 -10.85
N LEU A 48 4.54 4.21 -10.59
CA LEU A 48 3.28 4.95 -10.51
C LEU A 48 2.99 5.54 -9.12
N GLU A 49 3.90 5.39 -8.14
CA GLU A 49 3.62 5.78 -6.77
C GLU A 49 3.57 7.29 -6.58
N HIS A 50 2.54 7.75 -5.88
CA HIS A 50 2.51 9.10 -5.35
C HIS A 50 3.60 9.27 -4.27
N HIS A 51 4.15 10.49 -4.13
CA HIS A 51 5.16 10.78 -3.11
C HIS A 51 4.80 10.31 -1.70
N SER A 52 3.51 10.32 -1.33
CA SER A 52 3.04 9.82 -0.03
C SER A 52 3.37 8.35 0.20
N ASN A 53 3.45 7.55 -0.86
CA ASN A 53 3.80 6.12 -0.80
C ASN A 53 5.24 5.82 -1.24
N TYR A 54 6.01 6.82 -1.61
CA TYR A 54 7.43 6.66 -1.94
C TYR A 54 8.35 7.17 -0.82
N VAL A 55 8.11 8.41 -0.37
CA VAL A 55 9.02 9.13 0.53
C VAL A 55 9.22 8.43 1.89
N PRO A 56 8.18 7.84 2.54
CA PRO A 56 8.38 7.14 3.81
C PRO A 56 9.39 6.00 3.72
N TRP A 57 9.34 5.22 2.65
CA TRP A 57 10.27 4.12 2.40
C TRP A 57 11.68 4.61 2.08
N HIS A 58 11.79 5.75 1.39
CA HIS A 58 13.09 6.40 1.14
C HIS A 58 13.77 6.86 2.43
N PHE A 59 13.02 7.27 3.46
CA PHE A 59 13.59 7.55 4.78
C PHE A 59 14.14 6.29 5.44
N LEU A 60 13.48 5.16 5.34
CA LEU A 60 14.01 3.88 5.83
C LEU A 60 15.30 3.48 5.09
N ARG A 61 15.37 3.72 3.79
CA ARG A 61 16.61 3.52 3.03
C ARG A 61 17.79 4.27 3.64
N LYS A 62 17.58 5.53 4.05
CA LYS A 62 18.64 6.35 4.65
C LYS A 62 19.00 5.91 6.08
N SER A 63 18.03 5.54 6.89
CA SER A 63 18.22 5.25 8.32
C SER A 63 18.62 3.81 8.58
N MET A 64 18.21 2.86 7.74
CA MET A 64 18.34 1.42 7.98
C MET A 64 19.08 0.67 6.87
N ASN A 65 19.56 1.36 5.83
CA ASN A 65 20.21 0.74 4.67
C ASN A 65 19.33 -0.31 3.94
N VAL A 66 18.01 -0.14 3.94
CA VAL A 66 17.12 -0.95 3.10
C VAL A 66 17.27 -0.55 1.63
N LYS A 67 16.90 -1.44 0.71
CA LYS A 67 16.91 -1.17 -0.71
C LYS A 67 15.49 -0.88 -1.20
N ILE A 68 15.35 0.12 -2.06
CA ILE A 68 14.10 0.37 -2.77
C ILE A 68 14.25 -0.18 -4.19
N LYS A 69 13.33 -1.04 -4.57
CA LYS A 69 13.22 -1.60 -5.93
C LYS A 69 11.97 -1.05 -6.60
N PHE A 70 12.00 -0.98 -7.92
CA PHE A 70 10.91 -0.42 -8.71
C PHE A 70 10.43 -1.46 -9.72
N ALA A 71 9.11 -1.72 -9.73
CA ALA A 71 8.47 -2.36 -10.86
C ALA A 71 8.16 -1.29 -11.91
N GLU A 72 8.72 -1.48 -13.10
CA GLU A 72 8.64 -0.51 -14.20
C GLU A 72 7.27 -0.55 -14.89
N ILE A 73 6.85 0.60 -15.41
CA ILE A 73 5.67 0.69 -16.29
C ILE A 73 5.98 0.12 -17.67
N ASN A 74 4.96 -0.39 -18.35
CA ASN A 74 5.05 -0.75 -19.75
C ASN A 74 4.78 0.46 -20.67
N GLU A 75 4.81 0.25 -21.98
CA GLU A 75 4.57 1.30 -22.99
C GLU A 75 3.13 1.87 -22.92
N ASP A 76 2.17 1.11 -22.38
CA ASP A 76 0.78 1.53 -22.19
C ASP A 76 0.56 2.33 -20.90
N GLY A 77 1.58 2.45 -20.05
CA GLY A 77 1.51 3.15 -18.75
C GLY A 77 0.91 2.31 -17.62
N ASP A 78 0.84 0.99 -17.79
CA ASP A 78 0.38 0.01 -16.79
C ASP A 78 1.58 -0.69 -16.12
N ILE A 79 1.31 -1.37 -15.01
CA ILE A 79 2.28 -2.26 -14.33
C ILE A 79 1.78 -3.71 -14.48
N PRO A 80 2.33 -4.49 -15.44
CA PRO A 80 2.06 -5.92 -15.50
C PRO A 80 2.51 -6.62 -14.22
N ILE A 81 1.76 -7.65 -13.80
CA ILE A 81 2.11 -8.41 -12.58
C ILE A 81 3.48 -9.08 -12.70
N GLU A 82 3.88 -9.44 -13.90
CA GLU A 82 5.19 -10.00 -14.22
C GLU A 82 6.32 -9.04 -13.88
N ASN A 83 6.12 -7.72 -14.06
CA ASN A 83 7.12 -6.72 -13.70
C ASN A 83 7.30 -6.63 -12.17
N ILE A 84 6.22 -6.84 -11.41
CA ILE A 84 6.29 -6.95 -9.94
C ILE A 84 6.99 -8.25 -9.55
N GLU A 85 6.61 -9.37 -10.15
CA GLU A 85 7.17 -10.69 -9.82
C GLU A 85 8.67 -10.76 -10.10
N ASN A 86 9.12 -10.22 -11.23
CA ASN A 86 10.54 -10.19 -11.62
C ASN A 86 11.44 -9.42 -10.65
N GLU A 87 10.86 -8.42 -9.94
CA GLU A 87 11.60 -7.62 -8.97
C GLU A 87 11.60 -8.24 -7.55
N ILE A 88 10.78 -9.26 -7.29
CA ILE A 88 10.75 -9.95 -5.99
C ILE A 88 12.00 -10.81 -5.82
N THR A 89 12.65 -10.69 -4.65
CA THR A 89 13.75 -11.55 -4.23
C THR A 89 13.47 -12.15 -2.85
N ASN A 90 14.37 -12.99 -2.36
CA ASN A 90 14.29 -13.54 -1.00
C ASN A 90 14.49 -12.47 0.11
N LYS A 91 14.84 -11.24 -0.25
CA LYS A 91 14.99 -10.10 0.64
C LYS A 91 13.81 -9.14 0.63
N THR A 92 12.88 -9.30 -0.31
CA THR A 92 11.70 -8.46 -0.39
C THR A 92 10.80 -8.72 0.82
N LYS A 93 10.55 -7.68 1.63
CA LYS A 93 9.72 -7.73 2.84
C LYS A 93 8.39 -7.02 2.68
N VAL A 94 8.36 -5.97 1.87
CA VAL A 94 7.18 -5.15 1.66
C VAL A 94 7.02 -4.88 0.17
N ILE A 95 5.78 -4.98 -0.30
CA ILE A 95 5.32 -4.39 -1.56
C ILE A 95 4.40 -3.24 -1.20
N ALA A 96 4.76 -2.01 -1.60
CA ALA A 96 3.98 -0.80 -1.32
C ALA A 96 3.56 -0.17 -2.64
N ILE A 97 2.27 -0.27 -2.98
CA ILE A 97 1.74 0.04 -4.31
C ILE A 97 0.45 0.84 -4.28
N THR A 98 0.22 1.62 -5.33
CA THR A 98 -1.06 2.29 -5.55
C THR A 98 -2.11 1.31 -6.07
N HIS A 99 -3.39 1.49 -5.67
CA HIS A 99 -4.49 0.70 -6.25
C HIS A 99 -4.93 1.25 -7.61
N LEU A 100 -4.97 2.58 -7.73
CA LEU A 100 -5.30 3.29 -8.94
C LEU A 100 -4.37 4.50 -9.08
N SER A 101 -3.69 4.60 -10.21
CA SER A 101 -2.75 5.69 -10.45
C SER A 101 -3.48 7.03 -10.64
N ASN A 102 -3.02 8.06 -9.95
CA ASN A 102 -3.52 9.43 -10.14
C ASN A 102 -2.94 10.11 -11.41
N VAL A 103 -2.01 9.48 -12.09
CA VAL A 103 -1.33 10.01 -13.29
C VAL A 103 -1.88 9.34 -14.55
N THR A 104 -1.76 8.00 -14.63
CA THR A 104 -2.14 7.25 -15.82
C THR A 104 -3.58 6.74 -15.78
N GLY A 105 -4.17 6.59 -14.57
CA GLY A 105 -5.47 5.95 -14.38
C GLY A 105 -5.38 4.41 -14.39
N ALA A 106 -4.19 3.84 -14.44
CA ALA A 106 -3.97 2.40 -14.36
C ALA A 106 -4.52 1.84 -13.04
N VAL A 107 -5.24 0.73 -13.11
CA VAL A 107 -5.77 -0.01 -11.94
C VAL A 107 -4.94 -1.26 -11.75
N LEU A 108 -4.22 -1.34 -10.64
CA LEU A 108 -3.40 -2.50 -10.34
C LEU A 108 -4.25 -3.65 -9.79
N PRO A 109 -3.99 -4.90 -10.17
CA PRO A 109 -4.70 -6.09 -9.70
C PRO A 109 -4.25 -6.46 -8.28
N ILE A 110 -4.73 -5.70 -7.28
CA ILE A 110 -4.26 -5.80 -5.88
C ILE A 110 -4.44 -7.19 -5.30
N LYS A 111 -5.53 -7.88 -5.65
CA LYS A 111 -5.80 -9.23 -5.15
C LYS A 111 -4.71 -10.21 -5.61
N GLU A 112 -4.44 -10.26 -6.89
CA GLU A 112 -3.45 -11.16 -7.50
C GLU A 112 -2.04 -10.83 -7.00
N ILE A 113 -1.71 -9.54 -6.87
CA ILE A 113 -0.44 -9.09 -6.30
C ILE A 113 -0.33 -9.52 -4.84
N THR A 114 -1.43 -9.43 -4.08
CA THR A 114 -1.46 -9.85 -2.68
C THR A 114 -1.27 -11.37 -2.54
N GLU A 115 -1.94 -12.16 -3.37
CA GLU A 115 -1.78 -13.62 -3.39
C GLU A 115 -0.33 -14.01 -3.70
N LEU A 116 0.28 -13.40 -4.71
CA LEU A 116 1.70 -13.58 -5.05
C LEU A 116 2.61 -13.21 -3.87
N ALA A 117 2.43 -12.03 -3.29
CA ALA A 117 3.22 -11.53 -2.16
C ALA A 117 3.12 -12.43 -0.93
N HIS A 118 1.90 -12.80 -0.55
CA HIS A 118 1.65 -13.66 0.61
C HIS A 118 2.22 -15.07 0.43
N SER A 119 2.23 -15.62 -0.80
CA SER A 119 2.88 -16.92 -1.08
C SER A 119 4.38 -16.90 -0.78
N LYS A 120 5.00 -15.73 -0.75
CA LYS A 120 6.42 -15.49 -0.46
C LYS A 120 6.66 -14.84 0.91
N GLY A 121 5.63 -14.68 1.74
CA GLY A 121 5.71 -14.08 3.08
C GLY A 121 5.94 -12.57 3.07
N ILE A 122 5.55 -11.87 2.00
CA ILE A 122 5.74 -10.43 1.81
C ILE A 122 4.50 -9.67 2.26
N ILE A 123 4.67 -8.54 2.93
CA ILE A 123 3.61 -7.64 3.40
C ILE A 123 3.17 -6.73 2.25
N VAL A 124 1.85 -6.54 2.09
CA VAL A 124 1.29 -5.67 1.05
C VAL A 124 0.66 -4.42 1.68
N VAL A 125 1.17 -3.26 1.27
CA VAL A 125 0.70 -1.92 1.67
C VAL A 125 0.13 -1.22 0.45
N VAL A 126 -1.12 -0.78 0.51
CA VAL A 126 -1.82 -0.18 -0.63
C VAL A 126 -2.14 1.29 -0.38
N ASP A 127 -1.69 2.15 -1.28
CA ASP A 127 -2.22 3.52 -1.39
C ASP A 127 -3.56 3.48 -2.15
N GLY A 128 -4.65 3.59 -1.40
CA GLY A 128 -6.01 3.58 -1.91
C GLY A 128 -6.61 4.96 -2.15
N CYS A 129 -5.80 6.01 -2.21
CA CYS A 129 -6.32 7.39 -2.35
C CYS A 129 -7.21 7.60 -3.56
N GLN A 130 -6.89 6.99 -4.68
CA GLN A 130 -7.74 7.04 -5.88
C GLN A 130 -8.66 5.82 -5.97
N GLY A 131 -8.25 4.67 -5.47
CA GLY A 131 -9.11 3.49 -5.40
C GLY A 131 -10.35 3.72 -4.54
N GLY A 132 -10.21 4.42 -3.40
CA GLY A 132 -11.30 4.71 -2.47
C GLY A 132 -12.55 5.30 -3.12
N PRO A 133 -12.46 6.42 -3.85
CA PRO A 133 -13.62 7.05 -4.48
C PRO A 133 -14.13 6.38 -5.77
N HIS A 134 -13.27 5.62 -6.46
CA HIS A 134 -13.55 5.16 -7.82
C HIS A 134 -13.83 3.67 -7.93
N LEU A 135 -13.41 2.86 -6.95
CA LEU A 135 -13.54 1.42 -6.99
C LEU A 135 -14.41 0.91 -5.84
N LYS A 136 -15.07 -0.22 -6.04
CA LYS A 136 -15.71 -0.95 -4.95
C LYS A 136 -14.63 -1.59 -4.09
N LEU A 137 -14.52 -1.14 -2.85
CA LEU A 137 -13.54 -1.69 -1.90
C LEU A 137 -14.11 -2.89 -1.15
N ASP A 138 -13.32 -3.95 -1.10
CA ASP A 138 -13.58 -5.14 -0.28
C ASP A 138 -12.26 -5.65 0.31
N MET A 139 -11.99 -5.27 1.56
CA MET A 139 -10.72 -5.63 2.21
C MET A 139 -10.58 -7.12 2.45
N GLN A 140 -11.68 -7.86 2.55
CA GLN A 140 -11.64 -9.31 2.71
C GLN A 140 -11.32 -10.03 1.40
N ASP A 141 -11.73 -9.46 0.25
CA ASP A 141 -11.39 -9.99 -1.08
C ASP A 141 -9.99 -9.58 -1.54
N LEU A 142 -9.61 -8.31 -1.35
CA LEU A 142 -8.27 -7.81 -1.68
C LEU A 142 -7.17 -8.47 -0.84
N ASP A 143 -7.50 -8.84 0.39
CA ASP A 143 -6.62 -9.49 1.36
C ASP A 143 -5.27 -8.82 1.58
N CYS A 144 -5.12 -7.52 1.26
CA CYS A 144 -3.91 -6.75 1.55
C CYS A 144 -3.75 -6.52 3.05
N ASP A 145 -2.51 -6.28 3.50
CA ASP A 145 -2.22 -6.11 4.93
C ASP A 145 -2.57 -4.72 5.43
N PHE A 146 -2.33 -3.70 4.61
CA PHE A 146 -2.65 -2.30 4.91
C PHE A 146 -3.25 -1.60 3.69
N TYR A 147 -4.22 -0.71 3.93
CA TYR A 147 -4.86 0.10 2.89
C TYR A 147 -5.12 1.52 3.40
N ALA A 148 -4.56 2.54 2.74
CA ALA A 148 -4.64 3.94 3.16
C ALA A 148 -5.60 4.75 2.29
N ILE A 149 -6.46 5.57 2.91
CA ILE A 149 -7.45 6.40 2.23
C ILE A 149 -7.38 7.83 2.76
N SER A 150 -7.53 8.82 1.86
CA SER A 150 -7.74 10.23 2.23
C SER A 150 -9.19 10.63 2.00
N CYS A 151 -9.89 11.07 3.05
CA CYS A 151 -11.33 11.33 2.99
C CYS A 151 -11.70 12.51 2.10
N HIS A 152 -10.83 13.53 1.92
CA HIS A 152 -11.13 14.67 1.04
C HIS A 152 -11.27 14.27 -0.45
N LYS A 153 -10.73 13.11 -0.87
CA LYS A 153 -10.95 12.55 -2.21
C LYS A 153 -12.27 11.77 -2.31
N MET A 154 -12.90 11.48 -1.16
CA MET A 154 -14.15 10.73 -1.02
C MET A 154 -15.31 11.62 -0.53
N TYR A 155 -15.34 12.88 -0.97
CA TYR A 155 -16.36 13.86 -0.60
C TYR A 155 -16.42 14.17 0.91
N GLY A 156 -15.40 13.76 1.67
CA GLY A 156 -15.23 14.04 3.09
C GLY A 156 -14.38 15.28 3.36
N PRO A 157 -14.21 15.65 4.64
CA PRO A 157 -13.40 16.81 5.01
C PRO A 157 -11.90 16.57 4.78
N THR A 158 -11.16 17.67 4.61
CA THR A 158 -9.69 17.67 4.72
C THR A 158 -9.26 17.37 6.16
N GLY A 159 -8.04 16.86 6.34
CA GLY A 159 -7.52 16.55 7.67
C GLY A 159 -8.08 15.26 8.28
N LEU A 160 -8.70 14.41 7.44
CA LEU A 160 -9.20 13.10 7.84
C LEU A 160 -8.76 12.04 6.81
N GLY A 161 -8.28 10.92 7.33
CA GLY A 161 -7.94 9.72 6.56
C GLY A 161 -8.29 8.45 7.33
N VAL A 162 -8.20 7.35 6.64
CA VAL A 162 -8.42 6.01 7.18
C VAL A 162 -7.25 5.12 6.80
N LEU A 163 -6.72 4.42 7.77
CA LEU A 163 -5.85 3.28 7.58
C LEU A 163 -6.63 2.02 7.95
N TYR A 164 -6.78 1.12 7.00
CA TYR A 164 -7.09 -0.28 7.27
C TYR A 164 -5.78 -1.02 7.55
N GLY A 165 -5.77 -1.84 8.57
CA GLY A 165 -4.67 -2.77 8.85
C GLY A 165 -5.23 -4.08 9.39
N LYS A 166 -4.81 -5.21 8.82
CA LYS A 166 -5.21 -6.53 9.34
C LYS A 166 -4.89 -6.65 10.82
N LYS A 167 -5.82 -7.20 11.59
CA LYS A 167 -5.74 -7.34 13.05
C LYS A 167 -4.48 -8.08 13.55
N LYS A 168 -3.83 -8.86 12.69
CA LYS A 168 -2.58 -9.56 13.03
C LYS A 168 -1.38 -8.62 13.20
N TRP A 169 -1.49 -7.41 12.67
CA TRP A 169 -0.49 -6.34 12.76
C TRP A 169 -0.84 -5.35 13.87
#